data_9a1b342d2360645e2c2d7b29149dd5bc
#
_entry.id   9a1b342d2360645e2c2d7b29149dd5bc
#
_cell.length_a   1.000
_cell.length_b   1.000
_cell.length_c   1.000
_cell.angle_alpha   90.00
_cell.angle_beta   90.00
_cell.angle_gamma   90.00
#
_symmetry.space_group_name_H-M   'P 1'
#
loop_
_entity.id
_entity.type
_entity.pdbx_description
1 polymer ?
#
loop_
_entity_poly.entity_id
_entity_poly.type
_entity_poly.pdbx_seq_one_letter_code
_entity_poly.pdbx_strand_id
1 'polypeptide(L)'
;RAGNPMDLQPGDRLTLRDALYSTLLGSDNVSALTVASFVGRDLVSRRGGGAPIAAFVAEMNNLARSLRMAKTRFTAPHGLDAGNSVSTSCALDMALLGVYSMQNPAFCYIVSQASRRIEVQSQTKGRTMYDISNNNRLMSASGVDGIKAGTSRAAGPCLLLSVTRNAISRRSPQTGTEVIYPQRMIIAVLGSASRYSLAREMMNTGWRVWENWQASGMDMKD
;
A
#
# COMPACT_ATOMS: atom_id res chain seq x y z
N ARG A 1 6.61 20.62 6.14
CA ARG A 1 5.41 20.45 7.00
C ARG A 1 5.08 18.96 7.05
N ALA A 2 4.73 18.46 8.24
CA ALA A 2 4.32 17.06 8.36
C ALA A 2 3.10 16.78 7.45
N GLY A 3 3.22 15.77 6.59
CA GLY A 3 2.15 15.38 5.67
C GLY A 3 2.02 16.15 4.36
N ASN A 4 2.90 17.14 4.12
CA ASN A 4 3.04 17.83 2.84
C ASN A 4 4.53 18.13 2.56
N PRO A 5 5.35 17.11 2.32
CA PRO A 5 6.80 17.25 2.16
C PRO A 5 7.20 18.10 0.95
N MET A 6 6.35 18.20 -0.07
CA MET A 6 6.60 19.02 -1.26
C MET A 6 6.09 20.45 -1.10
N ASP A 7 5.48 20.79 0.01
CA ASP A 7 4.84 22.11 0.24
C ASP A 7 3.85 22.48 -0.88
N LEU A 8 3.04 21.50 -1.33
CA LEU A 8 2.02 21.71 -2.35
C LEU A 8 1.02 22.78 -1.92
N GLN A 9 0.68 23.68 -2.84
CA GLN A 9 -0.24 24.79 -2.63
C GLN A 9 -1.50 24.62 -3.48
N PRO A 10 -2.62 25.25 -3.11
CA PRO A 10 -3.78 25.32 -3.97
C PRO A 10 -3.43 25.87 -5.35
N GLY A 11 -3.86 25.17 -6.42
CA GLY A 11 -3.55 25.54 -7.80
C GLY A 11 -2.32 24.85 -8.39
N ASP A 12 -1.46 24.22 -7.58
CA ASP A 12 -0.39 23.37 -8.10
C ASP A 12 -0.97 22.17 -8.85
N ARG A 13 -0.28 21.75 -9.92
CA ARG A 13 -0.72 20.66 -10.80
C ARG A 13 0.35 19.58 -10.89
N LEU A 14 -0.08 18.32 -10.78
CA LEU A 14 0.76 17.16 -11.00
C LEU A 14 -0.06 16.06 -11.70
N THR A 15 0.60 15.13 -12.35
CA THR A 15 -0.11 13.99 -12.95
C THR A 15 -0.67 13.08 -11.87
N LEU A 16 -1.74 12.33 -12.17
CA LEU A 16 -2.28 11.31 -11.26
C LEU A 16 -1.19 10.29 -10.87
N ARG A 17 -0.35 9.91 -11.83
CA ARG A 17 0.78 9.00 -11.59
C ARG A 17 1.77 9.59 -10.57
N ASP A 18 2.14 10.86 -10.70
CA ASP A 18 3.08 11.51 -9.78
C ASP A 18 2.45 11.70 -8.38
N ALA A 19 1.15 11.99 -8.32
CA ALA A 19 0.41 12.02 -7.06
C ALA A 19 0.39 10.64 -6.36
N LEU A 20 0.27 9.55 -7.12
CA LEU A 20 0.35 8.18 -6.58
C LEU A 20 1.76 7.87 -6.05
N TYR A 21 2.84 8.25 -6.76
CA TYR A 21 4.20 8.11 -6.24
C TYR A 21 4.39 8.90 -4.94
N SER A 22 3.97 10.15 -4.90
CA SER A 22 4.07 10.97 -3.70
C SER A 22 3.28 10.39 -2.52
N THR A 23 2.07 9.91 -2.76
CA THR A 23 1.22 9.26 -1.75
C THR A 23 1.82 7.96 -1.23
N LEU A 24 2.22 7.06 -2.13
CA LEU A 24 2.60 5.69 -1.77
C LEU A 24 4.03 5.62 -1.23
N LEU A 25 4.99 6.31 -1.84
CA LEU A 25 6.38 6.33 -1.39
C LEU A 25 6.59 7.36 -0.28
N GLY A 26 6.24 8.62 -0.55
CA GLY A 26 6.51 9.77 0.32
C GLY A 26 5.54 9.93 1.49
N SER A 27 4.41 9.24 1.46
CA SER A 27 3.32 9.43 2.44
C SER A 27 2.77 10.87 2.49
N ASP A 28 2.67 11.51 1.33
CA ASP A 28 2.14 12.85 1.20
C ASP A 28 0.61 12.85 1.33
N ASN A 29 0.10 13.53 2.36
CA ASN A 29 -1.32 13.58 2.66
C ASN A 29 -2.09 14.49 1.70
N VAL A 30 -1.46 15.55 1.20
CA VAL A 30 -2.07 16.47 0.22
C VAL A 30 -2.24 15.74 -1.11
N SER A 31 -1.23 14.98 -1.55
CA SER A 31 -1.34 14.14 -2.73
C SER A 31 -2.42 13.06 -2.57
N ALA A 32 -2.53 12.43 -1.38
CA ALA A 32 -3.59 11.45 -1.10
C ALA A 32 -4.99 12.08 -1.20
N LEU A 33 -5.20 13.27 -0.64
CA LEU A 33 -6.44 14.03 -0.76
C LEU A 33 -6.72 14.43 -2.22
N THR A 34 -5.68 14.79 -2.96
CA THR A 34 -5.79 15.17 -4.38
C THR A 34 -6.24 13.97 -5.23
N VAL A 35 -5.62 12.79 -5.03
CA VAL A 35 -6.05 11.53 -5.67
C VAL A 35 -7.49 11.20 -5.31
N ALA A 36 -7.85 11.27 -4.03
CA ALA A 36 -9.20 10.99 -3.55
C ALA A 36 -10.24 11.98 -4.13
N SER A 37 -9.89 13.25 -4.23
CA SER A 37 -10.75 14.26 -4.85
C SER A 37 -10.92 14.03 -6.35
N PHE A 38 -9.84 13.70 -7.06
CA PHE A 38 -9.88 13.44 -8.50
C PHE A 38 -10.75 12.23 -8.84
N VAL A 39 -10.48 11.09 -8.21
CA VAL A 39 -11.24 9.85 -8.40
C VAL A 39 -12.68 10.01 -7.87
N GLY A 40 -12.84 10.68 -6.74
CA GLY A 40 -14.14 10.95 -6.15
C GLY A 40 -15.05 11.79 -7.04
N ARG A 41 -14.52 12.76 -7.80
CA ARG A 41 -15.30 13.51 -8.80
C ARG A 41 -15.84 12.59 -9.90
N ASP A 42 -15.04 11.67 -10.40
CA ASP A 42 -15.49 10.67 -11.38
C ASP A 42 -16.59 9.76 -10.79
N LEU A 43 -16.41 9.29 -9.54
CA LEU A 43 -17.43 8.49 -8.85
C LEU A 43 -18.75 9.25 -8.69
N VAL A 44 -18.71 10.52 -8.30
CA VAL A 44 -19.88 11.39 -8.15
C VAL A 44 -20.57 11.61 -9.49
N SER A 45 -19.81 11.86 -10.55
CA SER A 45 -20.37 12.07 -11.90
C SER A 45 -21.09 10.84 -12.44
N ARG A 46 -20.60 9.63 -12.13
CA ARG A 46 -21.22 8.37 -12.57
C ARG A 46 -22.42 7.92 -11.73
N ARG A 47 -22.44 8.27 -10.44
CA ARG A 47 -23.45 7.77 -9.48
C ARG A 47 -24.51 8.80 -9.06
N GLY A 48 -24.33 10.05 -9.46
CA GLY A 48 -25.23 11.15 -9.14
C GLY A 48 -25.07 11.72 -7.74
N GLY A 49 -24.41 12.88 -7.60
CA GLY A 49 -24.39 13.72 -6.40
C GLY A 49 -23.43 13.31 -5.28
N GLY A 50 -23.17 14.25 -4.37
CA GLY A 50 -22.35 14.06 -3.18
C GLY A 50 -20.97 14.74 -3.22
N ALA A 51 -20.27 14.72 -2.09
CA ALA A 51 -18.92 15.26 -1.98
C ALA A 51 -17.87 14.25 -2.48
N PRO A 52 -16.93 14.65 -3.37
CA PRO A 52 -15.94 13.75 -3.96
C PRO A 52 -15.14 12.92 -2.94
N ILE A 53 -14.62 13.54 -1.89
CA ILE A 53 -13.84 12.84 -0.84
C ILE A 53 -14.72 11.81 -0.13
N ALA A 54 -15.97 12.14 0.18
CA ALA A 54 -16.90 11.20 0.81
C ALA A 54 -17.21 10.00 -0.10
N ALA A 55 -17.39 10.23 -1.41
CA ALA A 55 -17.59 9.18 -2.38
C ALA A 55 -16.37 8.24 -2.49
N PHE A 56 -15.16 8.80 -2.46
CA PHE A 56 -13.92 8.00 -2.44
C PHE A 56 -13.80 7.16 -1.16
N VAL A 57 -14.05 7.75 0.01
CA VAL A 57 -14.02 7.02 1.30
C VAL A 57 -15.10 5.93 1.36
N ALA A 58 -16.28 6.18 0.79
CA ALA A 58 -17.31 5.16 0.65
C ALA A 58 -16.81 3.99 -0.21
N GLU A 59 -16.07 4.25 -1.29
CA GLU A 59 -15.49 3.21 -2.15
C GLU A 59 -14.38 2.43 -1.44
N MET A 60 -13.53 3.10 -0.64
CA MET A 60 -12.55 2.41 0.22
C MET A 60 -13.26 1.42 1.16
N ASN A 61 -14.39 1.81 1.76
CA ASN A 61 -15.15 0.93 2.64
C ASN A 61 -15.92 -0.15 1.89
N ASN A 62 -16.35 0.09 0.64
CA ASN A 62 -16.91 -0.94 -0.24
C ASN A 62 -15.87 -2.02 -0.54
N LEU A 63 -14.67 -1.62 -0.90
CA LEU A 63 -13.56 -2.56 -1.12
C LEU A 63 -13.24 -3.35 0.15
N ALA A 64 -13.14 -2.69 1.31
CA ALA A 64 -12.90 -3.37 2.58
C ALA A 64 -13.94 -4.46 2.86
N ARG A 65 -15.24 -4.18 2.63
CA ARG A 65 -16.31 -5.17 2.77
C ARG A 65 -16.18 -6.32 1.76
N SER A 66 -15.87 -6.03 0.50
CA SER A 66 -15.68 -7.07 -0.53
C SER A 66 -14.51 -8.01 -0.21
N LEU A 67 -13.47 -7.49 0.43
CA LEU A 67 -12.32 -8.25 0.91
C LEU A 67 -12.55 -8.91 2.28
N ARG A 68 -13.77 -8.83 2.85
CA ARG A 68 -14.13 -9.36 4.18
C ARG A 68 -13.26 -8.80 5.32
N MET A 69 -12.81 -7.56 5.21
CA MET A 69 -12.06 -6.83 6.24
C MET A 69 -13.01 -6.36 7.35
N ALA A 70 -13.44 -7.30 8.19
CA ALA A 70 -14.55 -7.12 9.13
C ALA A 70 -14.27 -6.10 10.25
N LYS A 71 -12.99 -5.82 10.54
CA LYS A 71 -12.55 -4.87 11.58
C LYS A 71 -12.05 -3.55 11.00
N THR A 72 -12.30 -3.31 9.70
CA THR A 72 -11.81 -2.13 9.01
C THR A 72 -12.92 -1.14 8.68
N ARG A 73 -12.69 0.10 9.05
CA ARG A 73 -13.51 1.25 8.66
C ARG A 73 -12.60 2.44 8.37
N PHE A 74 -12.64 2.93 7.15
CA PHE A 74 -11.95 4.14 6.72
C PHE A 74 -12.84 5.37 6.91
N THR A 75 -12.28 6.46 7.41
CA THR A 75 -12.96 7.76 7.59
C THR A 75 -12.29 8.87 6.79
N ALA A 76 -11.06 8.62 6.32
CA ALA A 76 -10.28 9.57 5.53
C ALA A 76 -9.33 8.82 4.57
N PRO A 77 -8.93 9.43 3.42
CA PRO A 77 -8.09 8.78 2.43
C PRO A 77 -6.59 8.85 2.75
N HIS A 78 -6.17 9.69 3.69
CA HIS A 78 -4.75 10.02 3.93
C HIS A 78 -4.16 9.38 5.21
N GLY A 79 -4.96 8.70 6.02
CA GLY A 79 -4.48 8.01 7.23
C GLY A 79 -4.16 8.93 8.42
N LEU A 80 -4.48 10.22 8.36
CA LEU A 80 -4.42 11.10 9.53
C LEU A 80 -5.73 11.02 10.33
N ASP A 81 -5.57 11.17 11.64
CA ASP A 81 -6.71 11.29 12.55
C ASP A 81 -7.35 12.67 12.39
N ALA A 82 -8.65 12.72 12.13
CA ALA A 82 -9.41 13.96 11.98
C ALA A 82 -10.47 14.07 13.11
N GLY A 83 -10.14 14.84 14.15
CA GLY A 83 -11.05 15.05 15.28
C GLY A 83 -11.54 13.73 15.90
N ASN A 84 -12.87 13.58 16.01
CA ASN A 84 -13.50 12.38 16.55
C ASN A 84 -13.67 11.23 15.53
N SER A 85 -13.23 11.43 14.28
CA SER A 85 -13.38 10.46 13.20
C SER A 85 -12.05 9.75 12.93
N VAL A 86 -11.87 8.58 13.54
CA VAL A 86 -10.65 7.78 13.42
C VAL A 86 -10.92 6.55 12.57
N SER A 87 -10.04 6.29 11.60
CA SER A 87 -10.04 5.03 10.85
C SER A 87 -9.59 3.89 11.75
N THR A 88 -10.23 2.73 11.63
CA THR A 88 -9.89 1.53 12.40
C THR A 88 -9.57 0.37 11.47
N SER A 89 -8.67 -0.52 11.89
CA SER A 89 -8.34 -1.76 11.19
C SER A 89 -7.67 -2.75 12.14
N CYS A 90 -7.30 -3.93 11.62
CA CYS A 90 -6.45 -4.90 12.31
C CYS A 90 -5.39 -5.46 11.34
N ALA A 91 -4.39 -6.14 11.90
CA ALA A 91 -3.28 -6.66 11.11
C ALA A 91 -3.74 -7.68 10.04
N LEU A 92 -4.71 -8.53 10.35
CA LEU A 92 -5.27 -9.49 9.39
C LEU A 92 -5.93 -8.75 8.20
N ASP A 93 -6.79 -7.78 8.48
CA ASP A 93 -7.48 -7.02 7.43
C ASP A 93 -6.48 -6.27 6.53
N MET A 94 -5.45 -5.67 7.14
CA MET A 94 -4.40 -5.00 6.36
C MET A 94 -3.56 -5.98 5.54
N ALA A 95 -3.33 -7.21 6.02
CA ALA A 95 -2.68 -8.25 5.23
C ALA A 95 -3.55 -8.69 4.04
N LEU A 96 -4.86 -8.84 4.22
CA LEU A 96 -5.81 -9.12 3.12
C LEU A 96 -5.79 -8.02 2.06
N LEU A 97 -5.79 -6.75 2.48
CA LEU A 97 -5.64 -5.62 1.56
C LEU A 97 -4.30 -5.67 0.82
N GLY A 98 -3.22 -6.03 1.52
CA GLY A 98 -1.89 -6.21 0.92
C GLY A 98 -1.88 -7.30 -0.14
N VAL A 99 -2.45 -8.47 0.15
CA VAL A 99 -2.59 -9.57 -0.82
C VAL A 99 -3.35 -9.12 -2.07
N TYR A 100 -4.49 -8.46 -1.89
CA TYR A 100 -5.29 -7.93 -3.00
C TYR A 100 -4.52 -6.88 -3.82
N SER A 101 -3.90 -5.90 -3.16
CA SER A 101 -3.20 -4.81 -3.84
C SER A 101 -2.00 -5.29 -4.65
N MET A 102 -1.27 -6.28 -4.15
CA MET A 102 -0.09 -6.84 -4.82
C MET A 102 -0.44 -7.77 -5.99
N GLN A 103 -1.71 -7.97 -6.32
CA GLN A 103 -2.15 -8.59 -7.58
C GLN A 103 -2.16 -7.60 -8.74
N ASN A 104 -2.11 -6.30 -8.47
CA ASN A 104 -2.09 -5.26 -9.52
C ASN A 104 -0.64 -4.92 -9.90
N PRO A 105 -0.19 -5.20 -11.15
CA PRO A 105 1.19 -4.95 -11.58
C PRO A 105 1.59 -3.48 -11.51
N ALA A 106 0.66 -2.55 -11.81
CA ALA A 106 0.96 -1.12 -11.74
C ALA A 106 1.18 -0.65 -10.30
N PHE A 107 0.39 -1.17 -9.35
CA PHE A 107 0.59 -0.92 -7.93
C PHE A 107 1.94 -1.49 -7.46
N CYS A 108 2.23 -2.77 -7.79
CA CYS A 108 3.52 -3.40 -7.47
C CYS A 108 4.69 -2.57 -7.99
N TYR A 109 4.62 -2.11 -9.25
CA TYR A 109 5.67 -1.28 -9.84
C TYR A 109 5.89 0.03 -9.07
N ILE A 110 4.82 0.71 -8.64
CA ILE A 110 4.95 1.96 -7.88
C ILE A 110 5.59 1.69 -6.51
N VAL A 111 5.04 0.76 -5.72
CA VAL A 111 5.46 0.56 -4.33
C VAL A 111 6.84 -0.09 -4.19
N SER A 112 7.34 -0.75 -5.24
CA SER A 112 8.68 -1.35 -5.27
C SER A 112 9.81 -0.34 -5.53
N GLN A 113 9.50 0.90 -5.92
CA GLN A 113 10.52 1.91 -6.16
C GLN A 113 11.15 2.40 -4.85
N ALA A 114 12.48 2.44 -4.77
CA ALA A 114 13.21 3.02 -3.64
C ALA A 114 13.07 4.56 -3.64
N SER A 115 13.03 5.17 -4.81
CA SER A 115 12.79 6.60 -5.00
C SER A 115 12.21 6.88 -6.39
N ARG A 116 11.61 8.04 -6.54
CA ARG A 116 11.11 8.52 -7.83
C ARG A 116 11.23 10.04 -7.93
N ARG A 117 11.73 10.52 -9.07
CA ARG A 117 11.65 11.94 -9.43
C ARG A 117 10.29 12.22 -10.06
N ILE A 118 9.57 13.20 -9.54
CA ILE A 118 8.26 13.63 -10.02
C ILE A 118 8.26 15.11 -10.34
N GLU A 119 7.32 15.54 -11.17
CA GLU A 119 7.17 16.92 -11.60
C GLU A 119 5.90 17.54 -11.02
N VAL A 120 6.04 18.77 -10.52
CA VAL A 120 4.92 19.60 -10.10
C VAL A 120 4.98 20.91 -10.87
N GLN A 121 3.87 21.27 -11.50
CA GLN A 121 3.67 22.60 -12.04
C GLN A 121 3.12 23.51 -10.95
N SER A 122 4.00 24.20 -10.26
CA SER A 122 3.62 25.10 -9.17
C SER A 122 3.15 26.45 -9.70
N GLN A 123 2.13 27.01 -9.04
CA GLN A 123 1.63 28.35 -9.35
C GLN A 123 2.65 29.45 -9.04
N THR A 124 3.51 29.25 -8.05
CA THR A 124 4.45 30.25 -7.57
C THR A 124 5.89 29.99 -8.00
N LYS A 125 6.28 28.71 -8.18
CA LYS A 125 7.66 28.29 -8.46
C LYS A 125 7.84 27.80 -9.90
N GLY A 126 6.78 27.75 -10.71
CA GLY A 126 6.80 27.18 -12.05
C GLY A 126 7.03 25.66 -12.02
N ARG A 127 7.69 25.13 -13.04
CA ARG A 127 8.02 23.71 -13.17
C ARG A 127 9.09 23.32 -12.14
N THR A 128 8.71 22.48 -11.19
CA THR A 128 9.57 22.06 -10.07
C THR A 128 9.67 20.55 -10.02
N MET A 129 10.89 20.03 -9.81
CA MET A 129 11.16 18.62 -9.68
C MET A 129 11.38 18.26 -8.21
N TYR A 130 10.80 17.12 -7.77
CA TYR A 130 10.96 16.60 -6.42
C TYR A 130 11.45 15.15 -6.48
N ASP A 131 12.46 14.82 -5.68
CA ASP A 131 12.91 13.44 -5.48
C ASP A 131 12.18 12.86 -4.27
N ILE A 132 11.26 11.93 -4.54
CA ILE A 132 10.45 11.26 -3.54
C ILE A 132 11.11 9.94 -3.16
N SER A 133 11.50 9.78 -1.90
CA SER A 133 12.04 8.54 -1.36
C SER A 133 10.94 7.69 -0.73
N ASN A 134 11.09 6.36 -0.83
CA ASN A 134 10.19 5.43 -0.18
C ASN A 134 10.42 5.42 1.34
N ASN A 135 9.38 5.68 2.12
CA ASN A 135 9.45 5.72 3.58
C ASN A 135 9.59 4.34 4.23
N ASN A 136 9.48 3.26 3.46
CA ASN A 136 9.74 1.91 3.95
C ASN A 136 11.26 1.66 4.04
N ARG A 137 11.81 1.68 5.25
CA ARG A 137 13.25 1.48 5.51
C ARG A 137 13.76 0.07 5.18
N LEU A 138 12.87 -0.88 4.86
CA LEU A 138 13.25 -2.24 4.46
C LEU A 138 13.37 -2.41 2.94
N MET A 139 13.19 -1.36 2.13
CA MET A 139 13.28 -1.48 0.66
C MET A 139 14.64 -1.97 0.15
N SER A 140 15.71 -1.83 0.94
CA SER A 140 17.04 -2.38 0.61
C SER A 140 17.23 -3.83 1.05
N ALA A 141 16.29 -4.42 1.80
CA ALA A 141 16.37 -5.82 2.22
C ALA A 141 15.98 -6.75 1.06
N SER A 142 16.68 -7.89 0.98
CA SER A 142 16.48 -8.87 -0.11
C SER A 142 15.02 -9.33 -0.19
N GLY A 143 14.45 -9.27 -1.40
CA GLY A 143 13.10 -9.68 -1.71
C GLY A 143 11.99 -8.70 -1.30
N VAL A 144 12.30 -7.62 -0.57
CA VAL A 144 11.29 -6.62 -0.21
C VAL A 144 10.92 -5.77 -1.42
N ASP A 145 9.64 -5.78 -1.80
CA ASP A 145 9.11 -5.07 -2.96
C ASP A 145 7.87 -4.19 -2.66
N GLY A 146 7.69 -3.79 -1.42
CA GLY A 146 6.61 -2.88 -1.00
C GLY A 146 6.29 -3.07 0.49
N ILE A 147 5.23 -2.53 1.06
CA ILE A 147 4.11 -1.79 0.43
C ILE A 147 4.07 -0.37 0.99
N LYS A 148 3.84 -0.21 2.33
CA LYS A 148 3.62 1.10 2.93
C LYS A 148 4.00 1.14 4.40
N ALA A 149 4.76 2.17 4.78
CA ALA A 149 4.97 2.56 6.17
C ALA A 149 4.13 3.80 6.50
N GLY A 150 3.68 3.92 7.75
CA GLY A 150 2.94 5.07 8.23
C GLY A 150 3.05 5.22 9.74
N THR A 151 2.75 6.41 10.25
CA THR A 151 2.65 6.68 11.68
C THR A 151 1.60 7.75 11.88
N SER A 152 0.61 7.48 12.73
CA SER A 152 -0.32 8.50 13.21
C SER A 152 -0.31 8.52 14.74
N ARG A 153 -0.95 9.53 15.32
CA ARG A 153 -1.02 9.65 16.78
C ARG A 153 -1.83 8.52 17.40
N ALA A 154 -2.96 8.14 16.77
CA ALA A 154 -3.83 7.09 17.29
C ALA A 154 -3.31 5.68 17.01
N ALA A 155 -2.80 5.43 15.79
CA ALA A 155 -2.36 4.09 15.40
C ALA A 155 -0.92 3.75 15.82
N GLY A 156 -0.10 4.75 16.14
CA GLY A 156 1.34 4.54 16.32
C GLY A 156 2.08 4.17 15.02
N PRO A 157 3.30 3.66 15.11
CA PRO A 157 4.07 3.23 13.94
C PRO A 157 3.51 1.93 13.34
N CYS A 158 3.17 1.95 12.05
CA CYS A 158 2.62 0.82 11.29
C CYS A 158 3.45 0.51 10.06
N LEU A 159 3.44 -0.75 9.63
CA LEU A 159 4.11 -1.24 8.42
C LEU A 159 3.26 -2.34 7.77
N LEU A 160 3.00 -2.19 6.49
CA LEU A 160 2.53 -3.26 5.61
C LEU A 160 3.66 -3.57 4.64
N LEU A 161 4.13 -4.81 4.63
CA LEU A 161 5.31 -5.24 3.88
C LEU A 161 4.94 -6.34 2.91
N SER A 162 5.54 -6.32 1.73
CA SER A 162 5.55 -7.42 0.76
C SER A 162 6.98 -7.89 0.55
N VAL A 163 7.15 -9.20 0.56
CA VAL A 163 8.44 -9.87 0.37
C VAL A 163 8.28 -11.01 -0.61
N THR A 164 9.16 -11.07 -1.59
CA THR A 164 9.19 -12.14 -2.61
C THR A 164 10.45 -12.97 -2.51
N ARG A 165 10.36 -14.22 -2.97
CA ARG A 165 11.47 -15.11 -3.31
C ARG A 165 11.35 -15.56 -4.76
N ASN A 166 12.37 -16.25 -5.26
CA ASN A 166 12.32 -16.88 -6.59
C ASN A 166 11.12 -17.80 -6.68
N ALA A 167 10.41 -17.73 -7.80
CA ALA A 167 9.30 -18.62 -8.08
C ALA A 167 9.78 -20.08 -8.10
N ILE A 168 8.90 -21.00 -7.68
CA ILE A 168 9.13 -22.43 -7.75
C ILE A 168 8.48 -22.95 -9.03
N SER A 169 9.23 -23.70 -9.83
CA SER A 169 8.65 -24.45 -10.95
C SER A 169 8.37 -25.90 -10.52
N ARG A 170 7.19 -26.41 -10.84
CA ARG A 170 6.81 -27.80 -10.64
C ARG A 170 6.14 -28.35 -11.88
N ARG A 171 6.46 -29.57 -12.25
CA ARG A 171 5.78 -30.26 -13.32
C ARG A 171 4.46 -30.82 -12.81
N SER A 172 3.35 -30.47 -13.47
CA SER A 172 2.03 -31.01 -13.14
C SER A 172 2.01 -32.51 -13.40
N PRO A 173 1.66 -33.36 -12.42
CA PRO A 173 1.54 -34.82 -12.64
C PRO A 173 0.43 -35.18 -13.63
N GLN A 174 -0.59 -34.33 -13.78
CA GLN A 174 -1.78 -34.56 -14.59
C GLN A 174 -1.58 -34.20 -16.06
N THR A 175 -0.89 -33.07 -16.33
CA THR A 175 -0.74 -32.51 -17.69
C THR A 175 0.69 -32.60 -18.22
N GLY A 176 1.67 -32.89 -17.37
CA GLY A 176 3.10 -32.84 -17.72
C GLY A 176 3.65 -31.45 -17.98
N THR A 177 2.82 -30.41 -17.85
CA THR A 177 3.22 -29.00 -18.04
C THR A 177 3.96 -28.46 -16.83
N GLU A 178 4.87 -27.51 -17.07
CA GLU A 178 5.57 -26.79 -16.02
C GLU A 178 4.70 -25.66 -15.50
N VAL A 179 4.42 -25.67 -14.19
CA VAL A 179 3.63 -24.63 -13.51
C VAL A 179 4.57 -23.82 -12.62
N ILE A 180 4.52 -22.50 -12.79
CA ILE A 180 5.34 -21.55 -12.03
C ILE A 180 4.51 -21.02 -10.86
N TYR A 181 5.01 -21.21 -9.64
CA TYR A 181 4.38 -20.73 -8.40
C TYR A 181 5.15 -19.53 -7.86
N PRO A 182 4.61 -18.30 -7.98
CA PRO A 182 5.20 -17.12 -7.36
C PRO A 182 5.22 -17.26 -5.84
N GLN A 183 6.34 -16.90 -5.22
CA GLN A 183 6.45 -16.90 -3.76
C GLN A 183 6.39 -15.47 -3.25
N ARG A 184 5.32 -15.14 -2.53
CA ARG A 184 5.11 -13.82 -1.91
C ARG A 184 4.56 -13.98 -0.51
N MET A 185 5.08 -13.19 0.41
CA MET A 185 4.59 -13.07 1.79
C MET A 185 4.15 -11.64 2.05
N ILE A 186 3.00 -11.47 2.68
CA ILE A 186 2.51 -10.17 3.17
C ILE A 186 2.60 -10.17 4.69
N ILE A 187 3.18 -9.10 5.25
CA ILE A 187 3.38 -8.92 6.68
C ILE A 187 2.77 -7.58 7.10
N ALA A 188 1.90 -7.61 8.11
CA ALA A 188 1.32 -6.42 8.70
C ALA A 188 1.73 -6.27 10.16
N VAL A 189 2.39 -5.16 10.50
CA VAL A 189 2.76 -4.79 11.87
C VAL A 189 2.09 -3.46 12.18
N LEU A 190 1.23 -3.43 13.20
CA LEU A 190 0.48 -2.24 13.58
C LEU A 190 0.84 -1.81 15.01
N GLY A 191 0.99 -0.50 15.21
CA GLY A 191 1.14 0.11 16.54
C GLY A 191 2.46 -0.26 17.25
N SER A 192 3.54 -0.59 16.53
CA SER A 192 4.80 -1.01 17.14
C SER A 192 5.97 -0.09 16.81
N ALA A 193 6.62 0.44 17.83
CA ALA A 193 7.88 1.20 17.69
C ALA A 193 8.98 0.33 17.04
N SER A 194 8.95 -0.98 17.25
CA SER A 194 9.87 -1.98 16.70
C SER A 194 9.40 -2.58 15.36
N ARG A 195 8.51 -1.90 14.61
CA ARG A 195 7.88 -2.45 13.41
C ARG A 195 8.85 -3.06 12.39
N TYR A 196 10.05 -2.50 12.24
CA TYR A 196 11.03 -2.98 11.26
C TYR A 196 11.80 -4.23 11.75
N SER A 197 12.16 -4.31 13.04
CA SER A 197 12.78 -5.51 13.60
C SER A 197 11.79 -6.66 13.67
N LEU A 198 10.55 -6.40 14.11
CA LEU A 198 9.47 -7.40 14.09
C LEU A 198 9.20 -7.92 12.68
N ALA A 199 9.13 -7.01 11.69
CA ALA A 199 8.91 -7.44 10.30
C ALA A 199 10.04 -8.34 9.79
N ARG A 200 11.31 -8.07 10.13
CA ARG A 200 12.45 -8.96 9.78
C ARG A 200 12.33 -10.33 10.45
N GLU A 201 11.95 -10.37 11.71
CA GLU A 201 11.74 -11.63 12.44
C GLU A 201 10.58 -12.43 11.82
N MET A 202 9.47 -11.75 11.50
CA MET A 202 8.32 -12.38 10.82
C MET A 202 8.68 -12.88 9.42
N MET A 203 9.52 -12.15 8.66
CA MET A 203 10.04 -12.64 7.36
C MET A 203 10.79 -13.96 7.52
N ASN A 204 11.74 -14.02 8.46
CA ASN A 204 12.55 -15.20 8.68
C ASN A 204 11.70 -16.38 9.16
N THR A 205 10.80 -16.14 10.11
CA THR A 205 9.89 -17.16 10.65
C THR A 205 8.90 -17.64 9.59
N GLY A 206 8.30 -16.74 8.83
CA GLY A 206 7.33 -17.09 7.80
C GLY A 206 7.92 -17.94 6.68
N TRP A 207 9.13 -17.61 6.21
CA TRP A 207 9.82 -18.43 5.22
C TRP A 207 10.22 -19.80 5.75
N ARG A 208 10.65 -19.89 7.01
CA ARG A 208 10.94 -21.18 7.66
C ARG A 208 9.69 -22.06 7.79
N VAL A 209 8.56 -21.46 8.18
CA VAL A 209 7.27 -22.17 8.24
C VAL A 209 6.87 -22.67 6.85
N TRP A 210 7.03 -21.84 5.83
CA TRP A 210 6.77 -22.21 4.44
C TRP A 210 7.66 -23.38 3.96
N GLU A 211 8.97 -23.33 4.23
CA GLU A 211 9.92 -24.39 3.89
C GLU A 211 9.57 -25.72 4.57
N ASN A 212 9.24 -25.68 5.86
CA ASN A 212 8.81 -26.85 6.61
C ASN A 212 7.51 -27.44 6.06
N TRP A 213 6.56 -26.58 5.71
CA TRP A 213 5.30 -27.01 5.10
C TRP A 213 5.53 -27.69 3.73
N GLN A 214 6.38 -27.13 2.91
CA GLN A 214 6.78 -27.76 1.64
C GLN A 214 7.48 -29.11 1.84
N ALA A 215 8.39 -29.19 2.82
CA ALA A 215 9.14 -30.42 3.13
C ALA A 215 8.23 -31.53 3.68
N SER A 216 7.09 -31.19 4.29
CA SER A 216 6.13 -32.18 4.81
C SER A 216 5.27 -32.83 3.72
N GLY A 217 5.52 -32.53 2.44
CA GLY A 217 4.77 -33.12 1.30
C GLY A 217 3.35 -32.58 1.15
N MET A 218 3.00 -31.48 1.84
CA MET A 218 1.72 -30.82 1.60
C MET A 218 1.75 -30.09 0.26
N ASP A 219 0.90 -30.51 -0.65
CA ASP A 219 0.73 -29.84 -1.93
C ASP A 219 -0.03 -28.52 -1.78
N MET A 220 0.43 -27.50 -2.52
CA MET A 220 -0.39 -26.33 -2.79
C MET A 220 -1.60 -26.84 -3.57
N LYS A 221 -2.78 -26.77 -2.97
CA LYS A 221 -4.03 -27.03 -3.70
C LYS A 221 -4.23 -25.87 -4.67
N ASP A 222 -4.49 -26.22 -5.93
CA ASP A 222 -4.86 -25.30 -7.00
C ASP A 222 -6.08 -24.44 -6.65
#